data_7a47ce866f30eb246bc44c606f5de4d4
#
_entry.id   7a47ce866f30eb246bc44c606f5de4d4
#
_cell.length_a   1.000
_cell.length_b   1.000
_cell.length_c   1.000
_cell.angle_alpha   90.00
_cell.angle_beta   90.00
_cell.angle_gamma   90.00
#
_symmetry.space_group_name_H-M   'P 1'
#
loop_
_entity.id
_entity.type
_entity.pdbx_description
1 polymer ?
#
loop_
_entity_poly.entity_id
_entity_poly.type
_entity_poly.pdbx_seq_one_letter_code
_entity_poly.pdbx_strand_id
1 'polypeptide(L)'
;SGHIRFQDVFTTDYITYKLVIGFYGSAHTGGAHNISMRWMNGSSELTDSNYRWHNQELSVNTSSYIGANDSGADRFRLFRNLNDNDGASADTGLYGEVDMYGVIATVIGGTNTDRGSVYRPMMKSDLVGYNETLGAYIRSQSFGRYNAANADTTYTGFAFMGETGELAGTYMSLYGLRVHA
;
A
#
# COMPACT_ATOMS: atom_id res chain seq x y z
N SER A 1 -15.48 -3.58 -8.62
CA SER A 1 -14.66 -3.29 -7.43
C SER A 1 -13.32 -2.75 -7.89
N GLY A 2 -13.00 -1.52 -7.50
CA GLY A 2 -11.85 -0.77 -7.95
C GLY A 2 -10.49 -1.23 -7.45
N HIS A 3 -10.22 -2.54 -7.51
CA HIS A 3 -8.93 -3.09 -7.12
C HIS A 3 -8.04 -3.24 -8.35
N ILE A 4 -6.85 -2.65 -8.30
CA ILE A 4 -5.78 -2.88 -9.27
C ILE A 4 -4.88 -3.98 -8.70
N ARG A 5 -4.83 -5.14 -9.37
CA ARG A 5 -4.11 -6.32 -8.91
C ARG A 5 -2.82 -6.52 -9.69
N PHE A 6 -1.74 -6.64 -8.98
CA PHE A 6 -0.44 -7.04 -9.47
C PHE A 6 -0.20 -8.50 -9.06
N GLN A 7 -0.63 -9.42 -9.92
CA GLN A 7 -0.53 -10.85 -9.67
C GLN A 7 0.81 -11.40 -10.18
N ASP A 8 1.36 -12.36 -9.45
CA ASP A 8 2.58 -13.11 -9.84
C ASP A 8 3.78 -12.22 -10.19
N VAL A 9 3.87 -11.07 -9.53
CA VAL A 9 4.94 -10.09 -9.76
C VAL A 9 6.14 -10.28 -8.84
N PHE A 10 5.97 -10.99 -7.72
CA PHE A 10 7.07 -11.27 -6.81
C PHE A 10 7.83 -12.52 -7.26
N THR A 11 9.10 -12.35 -7.58
CA THR A 11 10.00 -13.42 -8.03
C THR A 11 11.23 -13.51 -7.14
N THR A 12 11.93 -14.64 -7.16
CA THR A 12 13.17 -14.84 -6.39
C THR A 12 14.34 -13.97 -6.86
N ASP A 13 14.19 -13.26 -7.98
CA ASP A 13 15.23 -12.39 -8.53
C ASP A 13 15.41 -11.08 -7.76
N TYR A 14 14.41 -10.69 -6.97
CA TYR A 14 14.38 -9.39 -6.29
C TYR A 14 14.06 -9.54 -4.81
N ILE A 15 14.73 -8.76 -3.97
CA ILE A 15 14.53 -8.74 -2.50
C ILE A 15 13.60 -7.63 -2.04
N THR A 16 13.48 -6.60 -2.84
CA THR A 16 12.66 -5.42 -2.54
C THR A 16 11.97 -4.98 -3.81
N TYR A 17 10.75 -4.51 -3.66
CA TYR A 17 9.97 -3.95 -4.76
C TYR A 17 9.58 -2.52 -4.43
N LYS A 18 9.57 -1.68 -5.44
CA LYS A 18 9.10 -0.30 -5.37
C LYS A 18 7.98 -0.09 -6.38
N LEU A 19 6.83 0.35 -5.90
CA LEU A 19 5.72 0.81 -6.73
C LEU A 19 5.74 2.33 -6.79
N VAL A 20 5.84 2.89 -7.96
CA VAL A 20 5.66 4.33 -8.21
C VAL A 20 4.24 4.56 -8.69
N ILE A 21 3.58 5.52 -8.10
CA ILE A 21 2.16 5.79 -8.29
C ILE A 21 1.98 7.22 -8.80
N GLY A 22 1.22 7.37 -9.87
CA GLY A 22 0.63 8.62 -10.30
C GLY A 22 -0.84 8.38 -10.61
N PHE A 23 -1.71 9.09 -9.92
CA PHE A 23 -3.14 8.85 -9.98
C PHE A 23 -3.87 10.19 -10.17
N TYR A 24 -4.75 10.26 -11.15
CA TYR A 24 -5.61 11.40 -11.41
C TYR A 24 -7.06 11.01 -11.15
N GLY A 25 -7.61 11.49 -10.05
CA GLY A 25 -9.02 11.40 -9.77
C GLY A 25 -9.62 10.01 -9.81
N SER A 26 -10.69 9.81 -9.10
CA SER A 26 -11.56 8.66 -9.34
C SER A 26 -12.75 9.11 -10.18
N ALA A 27 -13.29 8.23 -10.99
CA ALA A 27 -14.54 8.48 -11.71
C ALA A 27 -15.77 8.31 -10.80
N HIS A 28 -15.61 8.42 -9.50
CA HIS A 28 -16.67 8.13 -8.53
C HIS A 28 -17.34 9.39 -8.01
N THR A 29 -18.64 9.36 -8.00
CA THR A 29 -19.50 10.41 -7.40
C THR A 29 -19.78 10.03 -5.94
N GLY A 30 -19.07 10.56 -4.97
CA GLY A 30 -19.53 10.26 -3.64
C GLY A 30 -18.63 10.37 -2.43
N GLY A 31 -17.57 11.14 -2.45
CA GLY A 31 -16.86 11.52 -1.22
C GLY A 31 -15.46 10.95 -1.06
N ALA A 32 -14.85 11.26 0.08
CA ALA A 32 -13.47 10.95 0.39
C ALA A 32 -13.16 9.45 0.44
N HIS A 33 -12.11 9.01 -0.23
CA HIS A 33 -11.67 7.62 -0.25
C HIS A 33 -10.39 7.39 0.54
N ASN A 34 -10.35 6.27 1.22
CA ASN A 34 -9.07 5.75 1.70
C ASN A 34 -8.40 4.90 0.62
N ILE A 35 -7.10 5.07 0.50
CA ILE A 35 -6.27 4.23 -0.36
C ILE A 35 -5.58 3.20 0.49
N SER A 36 -5.68 1.94 0.07
CA SER A 36 -5.22 0.80 0.84
C SER A 36 -4.52 -0.24 -0.03
N MET A 37 -3.80 -1.16 0.61
CA MET A 37 -3.11 -2.25 -0.05
C MET A 37 -3.30 -3.56 0.71
N ARG A 38 -3.40 -4.68 -0.03
CA ARG A 38 -3.37 -6.05 0.49
C ARG A 38 -2.31 -6.87 -0.21
N TRP A 39 -1.74 -7.81 0.51
CA TRP A 39 -0.94 -8.86 -0.11
C TRP A 39 -1.84 -9.87 -0.82
N MET A 40 -1.27 -10.57 -1.80
CA MET A 40 -1.95 -11.62 -2.56
C MET A 40 -1.20 -12.94 -2.47
N ASN A 41 -1.95 -14.04 -2.48
CA ASN A 41 -1.47 -15.40 -2.69
C ASN A 41 -2.20 -15.97 -3.92
N GLY A 42 -1.49 -16.15 -5.01
CA GLY A 42 -2.10 -16.42 -6.32
C GLY A 42 -3.08 -15.31 -6.71
N SER A 43 -4.29 -15.67 -7.07
CA SER A 43 -5.37 -14.74 -7.43
C SER A 43 -6.14 -14.17 -6.24
N SER A 44 -5.85 -14.61 -5.01
CA SER A 44 -6.61 -14.28 -3.81
C SER A 44 -5.94 -13.18 -3.00
N GLU A 45 -6.71 -12.17 -2.62
CA GLU A 45 -6.29 -11.17 -1.64
C GLU A 45 -6.33 -11.77 -0.24
N LEU A 46 -5.32 -11.47 0.57
CA LEU A 46 -5.30 -11.85 1.99
C LEU A 46 -6.13 -10.84 2.78
N THR A 47 -7.26 -11.30 3.32
CA THR A 47 -8.28 -10.45 3.97
C THR A 47 -8.40 -10.68 5.47
N ASP A 48 -7.47 -11.43 6.05
CA ASP A 48 -7.44 -11.71 7.48
C ASP A 48 -6.98 -10.50 8.30
N SER A 49 -7.27 -10.50 9.59
CA SER A 49 -6.95 -9.40 10.52
C SER A 49 -5.49 -9.41 10.98
N ASN A 50 -4.56 -9.71 10.09
CA ASN A 50 -3.13 -9.83 10.39
C ASN A 50 -2.30 -8.60 9.98
N TYR A 51 -2.91 -7.59 9.39
CA TYR A 51 -2.24 -6.36 9.04
C TYR A 51 -2.07 -5.46 10.25
N ARG A 52 -0.88 -4.90 10.39
CA ARG A 52 -0.55 -3.89 11.37
C ARG A 52 0.10 -2.73 10.66
N TRP A 53 -0.40 -1.54 10.87
CA TRP A 53 0.12 -0.36 10.19
C TRP A 53 0.05 0.87 11.09
N HIS A 54 0.93 1.82 10.79
CA HIS A 54 0.95 3.16 11.33
C HIS A 54 1.02 4.14 10.16
N ASN A 55 0.19 5.16 10.20
CA ASN A 55 0.13 6.22 9.20
C ASN A 55 0.32 7.56 9.89
N GLN A 56 1.15 8.41 9.30
CA GLN A 56 1.35 9.80 9.69
C GLN A 56 1.04 10.70 8.51
N GLU A 57 0.24 11.72 8.74
CA GLU A 57 -0.14 12.70 7.73
C GLU A 57 0.30 14.08 8.17
N LEU A 58 0.97 14.79 7.29
CA LEU A 58 1.39 16.18 7.47
C LEU A 58 0.61 17.05 6.48
N SER A 59 -0.20 17.95 7.00
CA SER A 59 -0.88 18.97 6.18
C SER A 59 0.05 20.13 5.90
N VAL A 60 0.12 20.56 4.64
CA VAL A 60 0.90 21.75 4.23
C VAL A 60 0.29 23.05 4.78
N ASN A 61 -1.02 23.03 5.09
CA ASN A 61 -1.72 24.25 5.52
C ASN A 61 -1.69 24.48 7.04
N THR A 62 -1.57 23.43 7.84
CA THR A 62 -1.77 23.52 9.30
C THR A 62 -0.57 23.15 10.13
N SER A 63 0.49 22.63 9.52
CA SER A 63 1.64 22.03 10.24
C SER A 63 1.24 20.98 11.27
N SER A 64 0.03 20.43 11.12
CA SER A 64 -0.53 19.45 12.05
C SER A 64 -0.18 18.05 11.61
N TYR A 65 0.27 17.24 12.56
CA TYR A 65 0.42 15.81 12.38
C TYR A 65 -0.87 15.10 12.77
N ILE A 66 -1.38 14.28 11.88
CA ILE A 66 -2.48 13.37 12.18
C ILE A 66 -1.94 11.95 12.08
N GLY A 67 -1.94 11.26 13.20
CA GLY A 67 -1.53 9.85 13.28
C GLY A 67 -2.74 8.92 13.31
N ALA A 68 -2.60 7.75 12.67
CA ALA A 68 -3.53 6.65 12.82
C ALA A 68 -2.75 5.32 12.83
N ASN A 69 -3.27 4.34 13.53
CA ASN A 69 -2.71 3.00 13.54
C ASN A 69 -3.81 1.95 13.67
N ASP A 70 -3.50 0.72 13.27
CA ASP A 70 -4.34 -0.42 13.52
C ASP A 70 -3.47 -1.67 13.72
N SER A 71 -3.86 -2.53 14.63
CA SER A 71 -3.15 -3.76 14.98
C SER A 71 -3.89 -5.05 14.61
N GLY A 72 -5.02 -4.94 13.93
CA GLY A 72 -5.88 -6.07 13.52
C GLY A 72 -6.67 -5.75 12.26
N ALA A 73 -6.11 -4.92 11.39
CA ALA A 73 -6.73 -4.56 10.11
C ALA A 73 -6.69 -5.72 9.11
N ASP A 74 -7.56 -5.65 8.12
CA ASP A 74 -7.60 -6.56 6.97
C ASP A 74 -6.81 -6.03 5.75
N ARG A 75 -6.14 -4.88 5.92
CA ARG A 75 -5.36 -4.17 4.88
C ARG A 75 -4.38 -3.17 5.47
N PHE A 76 -3.40 -2.74 4.70
CA PHE A 76 -2.62 -1.55 5.01
C PHE A 76 -3.35 -0.31 4.53
N ARG A 77 -3.39 0.74 5.35
CA ARG A 77 -3.88 2.05 4.93
C ARG A 77 -2.70 2.92 4.50
N LEU A 78 -2.74 3.40 3.26
CA LEU A 78 -1.67 4.19 2.66
C LEU A 78 -1.97 5.68 2.67
N PHE A 79 -3.24 6.04 2.44
CA PHE A 79 -3.70 7.42 2.38
C PHE A 79 -5.16 7.50 2.86
N ARG A 80 -5.52 8.57 3.58
CA ARG A 80 -6.88 8.77 4.09
C ARG A 80 -7.56 9.93 3.38
N ASN A 81 -8.85 9.76 3.14
CA ASN A 81 -9.73 10.81 2.64
C ASN A 81 -9.20 11.51 1.38
N LEU A 82 -8.64 10.73 0.44
CA LEU A 82 -8.28 11.25 -0.87
C LEU A 82 -9.53 11.86 -1.50
N ASN A 83 -9.39 13.08 -2.01
CA ASN A 83 -10.50 13.76 -2.66
C ASN A 83 -10.90 13.00 -3.92
N ASP A 84 -12.19 12.78 -4.04
CA ASP A 84 -12.87 12.14 -5.16
C ASP A 84 -13.71 13.13 -5.95
N ASN A 85 -13.22 14.31 -6.16
CA ASN A 85 -14.01 15.30 -6.85
C ASN A 85 -14.29 14.89 -8.30
N ASP A 86 -15.53 14.72 -8.63
CA ASP A 86 -16.16 14.27 -9.89
C ASP A 86 -15.90 15.19 -11.11
N GLY A 87 -14.65 15.58 -11.29
CA GLY A 87 -14.13 16.24 -12.49
C GLY A 87 -14.20 17.76 -12.48
N ALA A 88 -14.53 18.40 -11.36
CA ALA A 88 -14.63 19.85 -11.29
C ALA A 88 -13.38 20.57 -10.75
N SER A 89 -12.42 19.87 -10.12
CA SER A 89 -11.17 20.50 -9.69
C SER A 89 -9.94 19.70 -10.12
N ALA A 90 -8.92 20.42 -10.54
CA ALA A 90 -7.62 19.88 -10.94
C ALA A 90 -6.81 19.29 -9.76
N ASP A 91 -7.38 19.26 -8.56
CA ASP A 91 -6.67 18.99 -7.31
C ASP A 91 -6.80 17.53 -6.83
N THR A 92 -7.18 16.61 -7.70
CA THR A 92 -7.48 15.22 -7.37
C THR A 92 -6.35 14.27 -7.76
N GLY A 93 -5.17 14.48 -7.27
CA GLY A 93 -4.04 13.60 -7.57
C GLY A 93 -3.51 12.89 -6.33
N LEU A 94 -3.02 11.67 -6.52
CA LEU A 94 -2.18 10.95 -5.56
C LEU A 94 -0.89 10.56 -6.24
N TYR A 95 0.23 10.95 -5.64
CA TYR A 95 1.56 10.70 -6.19
C TYR A 95 2.48 10.17 -5.11
N GLY A 96 3.43 9.35 -5.51
CA GLY A 96 4.47 8.88 -4.60
C GLY A 96 4.88 7.45 -4.83
N GLU A 97 5.31 6.80 -3.76
CA GLU A 97 5.91 5.48 -3.84
C GLU A 97 5.52 4.58 -2.67
N VAL A 98 5.53 3.27 -2.94
CA VAL A 98 5.39 2.21 -1.92
C VAL A 98 6.56 1.25 -2.07
N ASP A 99 7.37 1.13 -1.03
CA ASP A 99 8.41 0.13 -0.92
C ASP A 99 7.87 -1.12 -0.23
N MET A 100 8.20 -2.29 -0.76
CA MET A 100 7.77 -3.59 -0.26
C MET A 100 8.98 -4.48 0.03
N TYR A 101 9.07 -5.00 1.25
CA TYR A 101 10.21 -5.75 1.77
C TYR A 101 9.79 -7.12 2.28
N GLY A 102 10.68 -8.10 2.20
CA GLY A 102 10.48 -9.42 2.79
C GLY A 102 9.32 -10.22 2.19
N VAL A 103 8.93 -9.90 0.95
CA VAL A 103 7.83 -10.58 0.26
C VAL A 103 8.22 -11.98 -0.24
N ILE A 104 9.53 -12.28 -0.29
CA ILE A 104 10.07 -13.59 -0.68
C ILE A 104 10.93 -14.13 0.46
N ALA A 105 10.43 -15.15 1.13
CA ALA A 105 11.09 -15.73 2.29
C ALA A 105 12.39 -16.47 1.98
N THR A 106 12.59 -16.89 0.73
CA THR A 106 13.69 -17.78 0.30
C THR A 106 14.98 -17.07 -0.07
N VAL A 107 14.98 -15.76 -0.24
CA VAL A 107 16.16 -15.03 -0.77
C VAL A 107 17.23 -14.74 0.30
N ILE A 108 16.91 -14.83 1.57
CA ILE A 108 17.85 -14.50 2.65
C ILE A 108 18.38 -15.77 3.34
N GLY A 109 18.87 -16.73 2.56
CA GLY A 109 19.80 -17.78 2.97
C GLY A 109 19.52 -18.49 4.30
N GLY A 110 18.31 -18.96 4.52
CA GLY A 110 17.99 -19.79 5.67
C GLY A 110 16.59 -20.35 5.57
N THR A 111 16.45 -21.63 5.79
CA THR A 111 15.14 -22.23 6.00
C THR A 111 14.51 -21.55 7.21
N ASN A 112 13.27 -21.16 7.07
CA ASN A 112 12.48 -20.42 8.06
C ASN A 112 12.37 -21.12 9.44
N THR A 113 12.87 -22.35 9.53
CA THR A 113 12.86 -23.20 10.73
C THR A 113 13.95 -22.87 11.75
N ASP A 114 15.06 -22.23 11.34
CA ASP A 114 16.24 -22.11 12.21
C ASP A 114 16.24 -20.88 13.12
N ARG A 115 15.35 -19.93 12.96
CA ARG A 115 15.38 -18.66 13.74
C ARG A 115 14.12 -18.32 14.52
N GLY A 116 13.07 -19.11 14.47
CA GLY A 116 11.81 -18.79 15.17
C GLY A 116 11.18 -17.44 14.77
N SER A 117 11.76 -16.74 13.81
CA SER A 117 11.29 -15.47 13.29
C SER A 117 10.75 -15.67 11.89
N VAL A 118 9.47 -15.67 11.79
CA VAL A 118 8.74 -15.61 10.52
C VAL A 118 9.15 -14.33 9.82
N TYR A 119 9.72 -14.40 8.62
CA TYR A 119 9.88 -13.22 7.77
C TYR A 119 8.50 -12.66 7.47
N ARG A 120 8.26 -11.45 7.92
CA ARG A 120 6.98 -10.78 7.76
C ARG A 120 7.11 -9.75 6.67
N PRO A 121 6.30 -9.82 5.62
CA PRO A 121 6.36 -8.82 4.59
C PRO A 121 5.95 -7.47 5.17
N MET A 122 6.73 -6.47 4.81
CA MET A 122 6.56 -5.10 5.27
C MET A 122 6.35 -4.18 4.07
N MET A 123 5.66 -3.09 4.31
CA MET A 123 5.58 -2.01 3.35
C MET A 123 5.90 -0.67 4.03
N LYS A 124 6.43 0.25 3.25
CA LYS A 124 6.54 1.67 3.57
C LYS A 124 5.99 2.45 2.39
N SER A 125 5.18 3.48 2.66
CA SER A 125 4.72 4.39 1.62
C SER A 125 5.04 5.83 1.95
N ASP A 126 5.22 6.63 0.90
CA ASP A 126 5.35 8.08 0.97
C ASP A 126 4.53 8.66 -0.18
N LEU A 127 3.36 9.17 0.15
CA LEU A 127 2.36 9.61 -0.80
C LEU A 127 1.96 11.06 -0.54
N VAL A 128 1.72 11.80 -1.61
CA VAL A 128 1.20 13.16 -1.57
C VAL A 128 -0.12 13.20 -2.33
N GLY A 129 -1.14 13.78 -1.73
CA GLY A 129 -2.45 13.91 -2.35
C GLY A 129 -3.31 14.96 -1.66
N TYR A 130 -4.45 15.28 -2.25
CA TYR A 130 -5.40 16.20 -1.66
C TYR A 130 -6.36 15.46 -0.74
N ASN A 131 -6.39 15.87 0.53
CA ASN A 131 -7.32 15.33 1.52
C ASN A 131 -8.57 16.19 1.56
N GLU A 132 -9.70 15.61 1.21
CA GLU A 132 -10.99 16.33 1.15
C GLU A 132 -11.44 16.83 2.51
N THR A 133 -11.33 16.02 3.54
CA THR A 133 -11.77 16.39 4.89
C THR A 133 -10.99 17.57 5.45
N LEU A 134 -9.70 17.68 5.10
CA LEU A 134 -8.85 18.78 5.55
C LEU A 134 -8.83 19.97 4.58
N GLY A 135 -9.35 19.79 3.36
CA GLY A 135 -9.30 20.81 2.31
C GLY A 135 -7.88 21.22 1.94
N ALA A 136 -6.93 20.28 1.96
CA ALA A 136 -5.51 20.57 1.81
C ALA A 136 -4.73 19.42 1.18
N TYR A 137 -3.61 19.74 0.53
CA TYR A 137 -2.60 18.73 0.21
C TYR A 137 -1.95 18.22 1.48
N ILE A 138 -1.80 16.91 1.56
CA ILE A 138 -1.10 16.25 2.65
C ILE A 138 -0.02 15.32 2.11
N ARG A 139 1.04 15.15 2.89
CA ARG A 139 1.98 14.06 2.75
C ARG A 139 1.61 12.98 3.75
N SER A 140 1.34 11.79 3.24
CA SER A 140 0.99 10.61 4.02
C SER A 140 2.14 9.62 3.99
N GLN A 141 2.67 9.29 5.15
CA GLN A 141 3.69 8.28 5.31
C GLN A 141 3.12 7.12 6.10
N SER A 142 3.12 5.93 5.51
CA SER A 142 2.66 4.73 6.18
C SER A 142 3.78 3.70 6.29
N PHE A 143 3.77 2.99 7.40
CA PHE A 143 4.61 1.83 7.63
C PHE A 143 3.75 0.69 8.14
N GLY A 144 3.93 -0.51 7.60
CA GLY A 144 3.14 -1.65 8.02
C GLY A 144 3.83 -2.98 7.84
N ARG A 145 3.35 -3.97 8.57
CA ARG A 145 3.76 -5.37 8.46
C ARG A 145 2.54 -6.29 8.47
N TYR A 146 2.66 -7.40 7.80
CA TYR A 146 1.68 -8.46 7.83
C TYR A 146 2.15 -9.59 8.76
N ASN A 147 1.34 -9.94 9.74
CA ASN A 147 1.66 -10.93 10.76
C ASN A 147 1.00 -12.29 10.47
N ALA A 148 1.23 -12.86 9.29
CA ALA A 148 0.71 -14.20 9.02
C ALA A 148 1.08 -15.18 10.13
N ALA A 149 0.12 -15.99 10.53
CA ALA A 149 0.32 -17.02 11.54
C ALA A 149 1.21 -18.17 11.00
N ASN A 150 1.24 -18.35 9.68
CA ASN A 150 1.95 -19.44 9.03
C ASN A 150 3.20 -18.94 8.30
N ALA A 151 4.33 -19.54 8.63
CA ALA A 151 5.62 -19.30 7.99
C ALA A 151 5.63 -19.61 6.49
N ASP A 152 4.69 -20.43 6.03
CA ASP A 152 4.63 -20.96 4.67
C ASP A 152 3.75 -20.16 3.71
N THR A 153 3.29 -18.97 4.12
CA THR A 153 2.50 -18.11 3.23
C THR A 153 3.39 -17.57 2.12
N THR A 154 3.11 -17.99 0.89
CA THR A 154 3.75 -17.46 -0.30
C THR A 154 3.01 -16.19 -0.72
N TYR A 155 3.72 -15.10 -0.84
CA TYR A 155 3.20 -13.86 -1.39
C TYR A 155 3.57 -13.81 -2.86
N THR A 156 2.58 -13.66 -3.73
CA THR A 156 2.81 -13.63 -5.19
C THR A 156 2.60 -12.24 -5.78
N GLY A 157 1.96 -11.35 -5.03
CA GLY A 157 1.66 -10.01 -5.49
C GLY A 157 0.92 -9.18 -4.46
N PHE A 158 0.28 -8.13 -4.93
CA PHE A 158 -0.52 -7.24 -4.10
C PHE A 158 -1.71 -6.64 -4.87
N ALA A 159 -2.72 -6.20 -4.13
CA ALA A 159 -3.83 -5.42 -4.63
C ALA A 159 -3.77 -4.00 -4.06
N PHE A 160 -3.88 -3.00 -4.92
CA PHE A 160 -4.02 -1.60 -4.58
C PHE A 160 -5.47 -1.19 -4.78
N MET A 161 -6.08 -0.53 -3.81
CA MET A 161 -7.52 -0.33 -3.80
C MET A 161 -7.95 1.03 -3.24
N GLY A 162 -9.00 1.60 -3.83
CA GLY A 162 -9.85 2.59 -3.19
C GLY A 162 -10.93 1.89 -2.37
N GLU A 163 -11.15 2.30 -1.12
CA GLU A 163 -12.09 1.59 -0.25
C GLU A 163 -13.55 1.74 -0.68
N THR A 164 -13.90 2.79 -1.39
CA THR A 164 -15.29 3.10 -1.77
C THR A 164 -15.50 3.39 -3.26
N GLY A 165 -14.47 3.27 -4.10
CA GLY A 165 -14.59 3.63 -5.51
C GLY A 165 -13.67 2.88 -6.45
N GLU A 166 -13.73 3.24 -7.72
CA GLU A 166 -12.80 2.76 -8.74
C GLU A 166 -11.60 3.71 -8.85
N LEU A 167 -10.41 3.13 -8.97
CA LEU A 167 -9.21 3.89 -9.25
C LEU A 167 -9.09 4.06 -10.76
N ALA A 168 -9.50 5.22 -11.27
CA ALA A 168 -9.43 5.54 -12.69
C ALA A 168 -8.24 6.48 -12.99
N GLY A 169 -7.74 6.45 -14.23
CA GLY A 169 -6.65 7.33 -14.64
C GLY A 169 -5.30 7.07 -13.95
N THR A 170 -5.08 5.84 -13.52
CA THR A 170 -3.93 5.47 -12.71
C THR A 170 -2.73 5.12 -13.58
N TYR A 171 -1.59 5.73 -13.27
CA TYR A 171 -0.28 5.31 -13.77
C TYR A 171 0.48 4.66 -12.62
N MET A 172 0.91 3.42 -12.81
CA MET A 172 1.69 2.67 -11.83
C MET A 172 2.84 1.94 -12.51
N SER A 173 4.03 2.02 -11.93
CA SER A 173 5.21 1.28 -12.37
C SER A 173 5.83 0.52 -11.21
N LEU A 174 6.02 -0.78 -11.39
CA LEU A 174 6.63 -1.66 -10.40
C LEU A 174 8.09 -1.95 -10.79
N TYR A 175 8.99 -1.77 -9.85
CA TYR A 175 10.43 -2.02 -9.98
C TYR A 175 10.86 -3.05 -8.95
N GLY A 176 11.72 -3.98 -9.36
CA GLY A 176 12.41 -4.90 -8.46
C GLY A 176 13.87 -4.51 -8.28
N LEU A 177 14.39 -4.59 -7.04
CA LEU A 177 15.79 -4.40 -6.71
C LEU A 177 16.46 -5.76 -6.53
N ARG A 178 17.46 -6.04 -7.34
CA ARG A 178 18.27 -7.27 -7.24
C ARG A 178 19.28 -7.17 -6.11
N VAL A 179 19.56 -8.30 -5.47
CA VAL A 179 20.81 -8.46 -4.73
C VAL A 179 21.90 -8.72 -5.77
N HIS A 180 22.89 -7.85 -5.82
CA HIS A 180 24.16 -8.24 -6.45
C HIS A 180 24.88 -9.18 -5.50
N ALA A 181 25.04 -10.44 -5.93
CA ALA A 181 25.92 -11.37 -5.28
C ALA A 181 27.39 -10.97 -5.55
#